data_482a02971712eb1a86b36b11ff1d6239
#
_entry.id   482a02971712eb1a86b36b11ff1d6239
#
_cell.length_a   1.000
_cell.length_b   1.000
_cell.length_c   1.000
_cell.angle_alpha   90.00
_cell.angle_beta   90.00
_cell.angle_gamma   90.00
#
_symmetry.space_group_name_H-M   'P 1'
#
loop_
_entity.id
_entity.type
_entity.pdbx_description
1 polymer ?
#
loop_
_entity_poly.entity_id
_entity_poly.type
_entity_poly.pdbx_seq_one_letter_code
_entity_poly.pdbx_strand_id
1 'polypeptide(L)'
;TRLLSVAVPSSVQLVATATIIAVVLGIVVGVASALRQYSGFDYTVTFFSFVLYSLPAFWVAVLLKLWGAIGFNDFLADPTVSTPVLIGLSLVAGLIWQAVVGGDRRRRLTTFGVSTLATGLVIFGATATGWLLDPSLGIVGVAVLGASVAVGLTALTSGLRDRRALTAALITVGIGVALYYPMQYAFAAVTGTAMIFLLGLAAIAVGLLVGWLVGGPDRRAQMRNAALVALAVGGFMFVDRVMRVWQTYSNASQINGRPIATIGSQTPGLSGDYWVTTLDTFTHLVLPTIALTLISFAQYTRYSRSSLLEVMNQDYIRTARAKGLPERVVTVRHALRNALIPLATIVPLDIAYIFGGAIITERIFSWSGMGTLFLKSLQTADANPIMGYFLVIGTMLVLANVVVDLIYAALDPRIRVNA
;
A
#
# COMPACT_ATOMS: atom_id res chain seq x y z
N THR A 1 -15.38 29.68 -6.09
CA THR A 1 -15.79 28.60 -5.16
C THR A 1 -16.01 27.27 -5.89
N ARG A 2 -16.80 27.21 -7.00
CA ARG A 2 -17.09 25.97 -7.73
C ARG A 2 -15.82 25.23 -8.24
N LEU A 3 -14.81 25.94 -8.73
CA LEU A 3 -13.56 25.34 -9.19
C LEU A 3 -12.79 24.67 -8.03
N LEU A 4 -12.73 25.35 -6.88
CA LEU A 4 -12.07 24.83 -5.68
C LEU A 4 -12.80 23.61 -5.10
N SER A 5 -14.15 23.58 -5.13
CA SER A 5 -14.91 22.43 -4.61
C SER A 5 -14.67 21.13 -5.38
N VAL A 6 -14.15 21.20 -6.60
CA VAL A 6 -13.75 20.04 -7.40
C VAL A 6 -12.25 19.76 -7.24
N ALA A 7 -11.42 20.80 -7.32
CA ALA A 7 -9.97 20.65 -7.30
C ALA A 7 -9.41 20.20 -5.93
N VAL A 8 -9.94 20.72 -4.82
CA VAL A 8 -9.49 20.36 -3.47
C VAL A 8 -9.68 18.88 -3.16
N PRO A 9 -10.88 18.29 -3.27
CA PRO A 9 -11.06 16.86 -3.03
C PRO A 9 -10.20 15.98 -3.92
N SER A 10 -10.03 16.36 -5.19
CA SER A 10 -9.21 15.63 -6.16
C SER A 10 -7.73 15.60 -5.75
N SER A 11 -7.14 16.75 -5.36
CA SER A 11 -5.76 16.78 -4.85
C SER A 11 -5.64 16.09 -3.49
N VAL A 12 -6.64 16.24 -2.59
CA VAL A 12 -6.66 15.52 -1.29
C VAL A 12 -6.61 14.02 -1.52
N GLN A 13 -7.45 13.50 -2.41
CA GLN A 13 -7.48 12.08 -2.72
C GLN A 13 -6.12 11.56 -3.19
N LEU A 14 -5.49 12.26 -4.14
CA LEU A 14 -4.19 11.87 -4.68
C LEU A 14 -3.09 11.94 -3.61
N VAL A 15 -2.97 13.08 -2.94
CA VAL A 15 -1.91 13.35 -1.96
C VAL A 15 -2.06 12.46 -0.73
N ALA A 16 -3.27 12.35 -0.15
CA ALA A 16 -3.49 11.52 1.02
C ALA A 16 -3.20 10.04 0.73
N THR A 17 -3.68 9.52 -0.42
CA THR A 17 -3.41 8.14 -0.81
C THR A 17 -1.90 7.88 -0.94
N ALA A 18 -1.19 8.76 -1.66
CA ALA A 18 0.25 8.63 -1.85
C ALA A 18 1.02 8.72 -0.53
N THR A 19 0.67 9.68 0.34
CA THR A 19 1.36 9.88 1.61
C THR A 19 1.13 8.73 2.58
N ILE A 20 -0.11 8.23 2.71
CA ILE A 20 -0.42 7.07 3.58
C ILE A 20 0.42 5.86 3.15
N ILE A 21 0.44 5.55 1.85
CA ILE A 21 1.22 4.44 1.32
C ILE A 21 2.72 4.66 1.57
N ALA A 22 3.24 5.86 1.29
CA ALA A 22 4.64 6.21 1.49
C ALA A 22 5.09 6.10 2.95
N VAL A 23 4.27 6.59 3.89
CA VAL A 23 4.52 6.52 5.33
C VAL A 23 4.55 5.08 5.82
N VAL A 24 3.53 4.29 5.48
CA VAL A 24 3.44 2.89 5.90
C VAL A 24 4.61 2.08 5.35
N LEU A 25 4.87 2.17 4.05
CA LEU A 25 5.99 1.46 3.43
C LEU A 25 7.34 1.96 3.94
N GLY A 26 7.51 3.29 4.07
CA GLY A 26 8.74 3.92 4.56
C GLY A 26 9.07 3.50 5.99
N ILE A 27 8.08 3.47 6.89
CA ILE A 27 8.26 2.98 8.25
C ILE A 27 8.63 1.49 8.25
N VAL A 28 7.87 0.66 7.56
CA VAL A 28 8.09 -0.80 7.55
C VAL A 28 9.48 -1.14 7.02
N VAL A 29 9.85 -0.57 5.87
CA VAL A 29 11.14 -0.83 5.23
C VAL A 29 12.29 -0.20 5.99
N GLY A 30 12.12 1.03 6.50
CA GLY A 30 13.14 1.72 7.30
C GLY A 30 13.44 1.02 8.62
N VAL A 31 12.40 0.56 9.34
CA VAL A 31 12.53 -0.25 10.55
C VAL A 31 13.20 -1.59 10.25
N ALA A 32 12.77 -2.29 9.19
CA ALA A 32 13.38 -3.56 8.80
C ALA A 32 14.86 -3.39 8.42
N SER A 33 15.21 -2.30 7.74
CA SER A 33 16.58 -1.94 7.38
C SER A 33 17.43 -1.64 8.64
N ALA A 34 16.91 -0.86 9.60
CA ALA A 34 17.60 -0.57 10.86
C ALA A 34 17.87 -1.83 11.70
N LEU A 35 16.89 -2.75 11.78
CA LEU A 35 17.03 -4.01 12.52
C LEU A 35 17.98 -5.01 11.85
N ARG A 36 18.26 -4.84 10.54
CA ARG A 36 19.18 -5.67 9.76
C ARG A 36 20.40 -4.87 9.31
N GLN A 37 20.88 -3.98 10.15
CA GLN A 37 22.01 -3.11 9.87
C GLN A 37 23.22 -3.87 9.28
N TYR A 38 23.86 -3.28 8.28
CA TYR A 38 25.00 -3.86 7.54
C TYR A 38 24.70 -5.15 6.77
N SER A 39 23.44 -5.53 6.63
CA SER A 39 23.04 -6.64 5.76
C SER A 39 22.94 -6.22 4.30
N GLY A 40 22.91 -7.21 3.38
CA GLY A 40 22.64 -6.93 1.96
C GLY A 40 21.29 -6.22 1.75
N PHE A 41 20.27 -6.52 2.57
CA PHE A 41 18.99 -5.82 2.57
C PHE A 41 19.14 -4.33 2.91
N ASP A 42 19.88 -4.02 3.98
CA ASP A 42 20.13 -2.64 4.41
C ASP A 42 20.87 -1.83 3.34
N TYR A 43 21.91 -2.40 2.74
CA TYR A 43 22.64 -1.75 1.64
C TYR A 43 21.76 -1.52 0.42
N THR A 44 20.94 -2.51 0.03
CA THR A 44 20.02 -2.39 -1.10
C THR A 44 18.98 -1.31 -0.86
N VAL A 45 18.30 -1.33 0.28
CA VAL A 45 17.30 -0.33 0.65
C VAL A 45 17.92 1.07 0.68
N THR A 46 19.10 1.22 1.28
CA THR A 46 19.80 2.49 1.36
C THR A 46 20.19 3.00 -0.03
N PHE A 47 20.75 2.15 -0.89
CA PHE A 47 21.11 2.50 -2.25
C PHE A 47 19.89 2.97 -3.06
N PHE A 48 18.81 2.19 -3.08
CA PHE A 48 17.60 2.57 -3.82
C PHE A 48 16.93 3.82 -3.24
N SER A 49 16.95 4.01 -1.93
CA SER A 49 16.45 5.25 -1.32
C SER A 49 17.25 6.48 -1.76
N PHE A 50 18.57 6.38 -1.89
CA PHE A 50 19.38 7.47 -2.42
C PHE A 50 19.12 7.71 -3.90
N VAL A 51 19.01 6.66 -4.71
CA VAL A 51 18.70 6.78 -6.14
C VAL A 51 17.35 7.48 -6.31
N LEU A 52 16.30 6.98 -5.66
CA LEU A 52 14.95 7.57 -5.76
C LEU A 52 14.91 9.03 -5.28
N TYR A 53 15.64 9.35 -4.21
CA TYR A 53 15.70 10.72 -3.67
C TYR A 53 16.44 11.68 -4.61
N SER A 54 17.42 11.21 -5.38
CA SER A 54 18.18 12.03 -6.31
C SER A 54 17.47 12.26 -7.65
N LEU A 55 16.42 11.45 -7.96
CA LEU A 55 15.68 11.58 -9.21
C LEU A 55 14.70 12.77 -9.13
N PRO A 56 14.65 13.64 -10.16
CA PRO A 56 13.62 14.66 -10.23
C PRO A 56 12.21 14.05 -10.31
N ALA A 57 11.26 14.57 -9.54
CA ALA A 57 9.89 14.08 -9.46
C ALA A 57 9.22 13.96 -10.83
N PHE A 58 9.43 14.97 -11.70
CA PHE A 58 8.86 14.96 -13.04
C PHE A 58 9.38 13.81 -13.91
N TRP A 59 10.65 13.48 -13.75
CA TRP A 59 11.29 12.42 -14.53
C TRP A 59 10.72 11.04 -14.14
N VAL A 60 10.57 10.79 -12.86
CA VAL A 60 9.90 9.57 -12.35
C VAL A 60 8.47 9.47 -12.90
N ALA A 61 7.70 10.56 -12.85
CA ALA A 61 6.33 10.59 -13.37
C ALA A 61 6.25 10.34 -14.89
N VAL A 62 7.19 10.91 -15.67
CA VAL A 62 7.28 10.68 -17.11
C VAL A 62 7.64 9.23 -17.42
N LEU A 63 8.61 8.63 -16.72
CA LEU A 63 8.99 7.23 -16.92
C LEU A 63 7.83 6.28 -16.56
N LEU A 64 7.12 6.55 -15.46
CA LEU A 64 5.94 5.77 -15.08
C LEU A 64 4.83 5.88 -16.13
N LYS A 65 4.59 7.07 -16.70
CA LYS A 65 3.63 7.24 -17.77
C LYS A 65 4.03 6.48 -19.04
N LEU A 66 5.33 6.55 -19.41
CA LEU A 66 5.85 5.94 -20.62
C LEU A 66 5.84 4.40 -20.54
N TRP A 67 6.34 3.85 -19.45
CA TRP A 67 6.46 2.40 -19.27
C TRP A 67 5.31 1.78 -18.51
N GLY A 68 4.82 2.45 -17.46
CA GLY A 68 3.74 1.94 -16.61
C GLY A 68 2.34 2.10 -17.22
N ALA A 69 2.11 3.06 -18.12
CA ALA A 69 0.84 3.19 -18.83
C ALA A 69 0.97 2.82 -20.32
N ILE A 70 1.73 3.59 -21.09
CA ILE A 70 1.79 3.40 -22.56
C ILE A 70 2.38 2.02 -22.86
N GLY A 71 3.58 1.71 -22.37
CA GLY A 71 4.23 0.42 -22.63
C GLY A 71 3.45 -0.77 -22.06
N PHE A 72 2.79 -0.61 -20.91
CA PHE A 72 1.98 -1.68 -20.36
C PHE A 72 0.67 -1.89 -21.12
N ASN A 73 0.00 -0.82 -21.60
CA ASN A 73 -1.16 -0.94 -22.46
C ASN A 73 -0.80 -1.58 -23.83
N ASP A 74 0.36 -1.22 -24.39
CA ASP A 74 0.84 -1.84 -25.64
C ASP A 74 1.18 -3.33 -25.42
N PHE A 75 1.73 -3.69 -24.25
CA PHE A 75 1.93 -5.07 -23.83
C PHE A 75 0.60 -5.84 -23.67
N LEU A 76 -0.44 -5.21 -23.11
CA LEU A 76 -1.76 -5.85 -22.97
C LEU A 76 -2.47 -6.09 -24.32
N ALA A 77 -2.13 -5.33 -25.36
CA ALA A 77 -2.67 -5.57 -26.70
C ALA A 77 -2.18 -6.91 -27.29
N ASP A 78 -0.93 -7.32 -26.94
CA ASP A 78 -0.36 -8.64 -27.26
C ASP A 78 0.52 -9.10 -26.09
N PRO A 79 -0.06 -9.76 -25.06
CA PRO A 79 0.64 -10.05 -23.80
C PRO A 79 1.60 -11.24 -23.92
N THR A 80 2.54 -11.14 -24.84
CA THR A 80 3.61 -12.11 -25.02
C THR A 80 4.89 -11.66 -24.34
N VAL A 81 5.53 -12.55 -23.58
CA VAL A 81 6.82 -12.28 -22.93
C VAL A 81 7.88 -13.13 -23.64
N SER A 82 8.85 -12.47 -24.26
CA SER A 82 9.96 -13.18 -24.88
C SER A 82 10.78 -13.95 -23.84
N THR A 83 11.32 -15.12 -24.21
CA THR A 83 12.09 -15.98 -23.31
C THR A 83 13.24 -15.26 -22.59
N PRO A 84 14.03 -14.38 -23.24
CA PRO A 84 15.09 -13.64 -22.54
C PRO A 84 14.55 -12.71 -21.46
N VAL A 85 13.41 -12.02 -21.70
CA VAL A 85 12.77 -11.12 -20.74
C VAL A 85 12.21 -11.92 -19.57
N LEU A 86 11.56 -13.05 -19.81
CA LEU A 86 11.06 -13.95 -18.78
C LEU A 86 12.19 -14.43 -17.86
N ILE A 87 13.31 -14.89 -18.44
CA ILE A 87 14.48 -15.32 -17.67
C ILE A 87 15.05 -14.15 -16.88
N GLY A 88 15.24 -12.99 -17.51
CA GLY A 88 15.76 -11.79 -16.87
C GLY A 88 14.93 -11.35 -15.65
N LEU A 89 13.62 -11.23 -15.80
CA LEU A 89 12.70 -10.87 -14.71
C LEU A 89 12.72 -11.91 -13.58
N SER A 90 12.76 -13.19 -13.93
CA SER A 90 12.85 -14.28 -12.95
C SER A 90 14.14 -14.25 -12.15
N LEU A 91 15.28 -14.00 -12.79
CA LEU A 91 16.58 -13.86 -12.12
C LEU A 91 16.62 -12.64 -11.21
N VAL A 92 16.12 -11.49 -11.66
CA VAL A 92 16.03 -10.27 -10.86
C VAL A 92 15.16 -10.51 -9.61
N ALA A 93 14.00 -11.13 -9.76
CA ALA A 93 13.14 -11.50 -8.63
C ALA A 93 13.88 -12.44 -7.66
N GLY A 94 14.61 -13.43 -8.19
CA GLY A 94 15.46 -14.31 -7.39
C GLY A 94 16.49 -13.57 -6.54
N LEU A 95 17.20 -12.61 -7.14
CA LEU A 95 18.18 -11.78 -6.45
C LEU A 95 17.53 -10.91 -5.37
N ILE A 96 16.39 -10.30 -5.66
CA ILE A 96 15.65 -9.48 -4.68
C ILE A 96 15.25 -10.33 -3.47
N TRP A 97 14.59 -11.46 -3.68
CA TRP A 97 14.17 -12.35 -2.60
C TRP A 97 15.33 -12.92 -1.81
N GLN A 98 16.44 -13.28 -2.47
CA GLN A 98 17.68 -13.70 -1.81
C GLN A 98 18.23 -12.59 -0.88
N ALA A 99 18.19 -11.33 -1.31
CA ALA A 99 18.62 -10.19 -0.49
C ALA A 99 17.66 -9.94 0.70
N VAL A 100 16.35 -10.05 0.47
CA VAL A 100 15.31 -9.84 1.50
C VAL A 100 15.35 -10.92 2.58
N VAL A 101 15.40 -12.19 2.20
CA VAL A 101 15.37 -13.32 3.15
C VAL A 101 16.70 -13.47 3.89
N GLY A 102 17.83 -13.29 3.19
CA GLY A 102 19.17 -13.41 3.76
C GLY A 102 19.45 -14.82 4.31
N GLY A 103 20.36 -14.87 5.31
CA GLY A 103 20.74 -16.13 5.97
C GLY A 103 22.05 -16.72 5.47
N ASP A 104 22.30 -18.00 5.79
CA ASP A 104 23.47 -18.75 5.36
C ASP A 104 23.47 -19.02 3.84
N ARG A 105 24.60 -19.46 3.31
CA ARG A 105 24.78 -19.68 1.86
C ARG A 105 23.74 -20.64 1.28
N ARG A 106 23.41 -21.72 2.01
CA ARG A 106 22.42 -22.70 1.57
C ARG A 106 21.03 -22.09 1.46
N ARG A 107 20.59 -21.35 2.49
CA ARG A 107 19.30 -20.66 2.51
C ARG A 107 19.20 -19.61 1.40
N ARG A 108 20.26 -18.84 1.17
CA ARG A 108 20.30 -17.84 0.10
C ARG A 108 20.18 -18.47 -1.28
N LEU A 109 20.91 -19.56 -1.55
CA LEU A 109 20.81 -20.28 -2.83
C LEU A 109 19.45 -20.93 -3.05
N THR A 110 18.87 -21.55 -2.00
CA THR A 110 17.52 -22.13 -2.10
C THR A 110 16.47 -21.05 -2.32
N THR A 111 16.53 -19.91 -1.62
CA THR A 111 15.63 -18.79 -1.84
C THR A 111 15.75 -18.25 -3.26
N PHE A 112 16.97 -18.06 -3.75
CA PHE A 112 17.20 -17.62 -5.13
C PHE A 112 16.58 -18.59 -6.14
N GLY A 113 16.89 -19.89 -6.05
CA GLY A 113 16.37 -20.90 -6.98
C GLY A 113 14.84 -21.00 -6.95
N VAL A 114 14.25 -21.09 -5.75
CA VAL A 114 12.80 -21.22 -5.58
C VAL A 114 12.08 -19.97 -6.09
N SER A 115 12.55 -18.76 -5.74
CA SER A 115 11.88 -17.53 -6.18
C SER A 115 12.06 -17.27 -7.68
N THR A 116 13.22 -17.61 -8.26
CA THR A 116 13.43 -17.54 -9.72
C THR A 116 12.46 -18.46 -10.46
N LEU A 117 12.37 -19.73 -10.05
CA LEU A 117 11.46 -20.69 -10.67
C LEU A 117 10.00 -20.30 -10.46
N ALA A 118 9.61 -19.92 -9.25
CA ALA A 118 8.24 -19.49 -8.96
C ALA A 118 7.82 -18.27 -9.79
N THR A 119 8.68 -17.26 -9.89
CA THR A 119 8.41 -16.07 -10.72
C THR A 119 8.29 -16.44 -12.20
N GLY A 120 9.20 -17.28 -12.72
CA GLY A 120 9.12 -17.73 -14.10
C GLY A 120 7.83 -18.51 -14.41
N LEU A 121 7.44 -19.40 -13.51
CA LEU A 121 6.18 -20.17 -13.64
C LEU A 121 4.94 -19.25 -13.57
N VAL A 122 4.93 -18.26 -12.68
CA VAL A 122 3.81 -17.32 -12.57
C VAL A 122 3.69 -16.46 -13.84
N ILE A 123 4.79 -15.89 -14.34
CA ILE A 123 4.77 -15.06 -15.55
C ILE A 123 4.36 -15.93 -16.75
N PHE A 124 4.98 -17.09 -16.92
CA PHE A 124 4.64 -18.02 -18.00
C PHE A 124 3.19 -18.47 -17.93
N GLY A 125 2.71 -18.87 -16.75
CA GLY A 125 1.32 -19.25 -16.55
C GLY A 125 0.34 -18.13 -16.87
N ALA A 126 0.61 -16.90 -16.40
CA ALA A 126 -0.25 -15.75 -16.64
C ALA A 126 -0.34 -15.38 -18.13
N THR A 127 0.77 -15.49 -18.86
CA THR A 127 0.77 -15.22 -20.30
C THR A 127 0.17 -16.37 -21.13
N ALA A 128 0.52 -17.63 -20.79
CA ALA A 128 0.03 -18.82 -21.51
C ALA A 128 -1.48 -19.06 -21.35
N THR A 129 -2.05 -18.70 -20.19
CA THR A 129 -3.49 -18.86 -19.92
C THR A 129 -4.33 -17.65 -20.32
N GLY A 130 -3.71 -16.55 -20.78
CA GLY A 130 -4.42 -15.29 -21.04
C GLY A 130 -4.96 -14.60 -19.78
N TRP A 131 -4.49 -14.99 -18.59
CA TRP A 131 -4.95 -14.47 -17.30
C TRP A 131 -4.80 -12.94 -17.18
N LEU A 132 -3.83 -12.35 -17.88
CA LEU A 132 -3.63 -10.89 -17.89
C LEU A 132 -4.78 -10.14 -18.56
N LEU A 133 -5.50 -10.77 -19.48
CA LEU A 133 -6.65 -10.17 -20.17
C LEU A 133 -7.97 -10.41 -19.45
N ASP A 134 -8.09 -11.54 -18.74
CA ASP A 134 -9.26 -11.90 -17.92
C ASP A 134 -8.79 -12.38 -16.54
N PRO A 135 -8.29 -11.47 -15.70
CA PRO A 135 -7.74 -11.84 -14.42
C PRO A 135 -8.85 -12.26 -13.44
N SER A 136 -8.61 -13.37 -12.74
CA SER A 136 -9.45 -13.80 -11.64
C SER A 136 -8.63 -14.65 -10.66
N LEU A 137 -8.94 -14.59 -9.37
CA LEU A 137 -8.40 -15.52 -8.38
C LEU A 137 -9.23 -16.80 -8.33
N GLY A 138 -10.52 -16.66 -8.52
CA GLY A 138 -11.46 -17.76 -8.37
C GLY A 138 -11.50 -18.32 -6.94
N ILE A 139 -12.37 -19.31 -6.72
CA ILE A 139 -12.53 -19.95 -5.42
C ILE A 139 -11.24 -20.64 -4.95
N VAL A 140 -10.49 -21.24 -5.88
CA VAL A 140 -9.22 -21.93 -5.60
C VAL A 140 -8.14 -20.95 -5.17
N GLY A 141 -8.00 -19.82 -5.88
CA GLY A 141 -7.04 -18.79 -5.53
C GLY A 141 -7.33 -18.21 -4.14
N VAL A 142 -8.59 -17.89 -3.85
CA VAL A 142 -9.01 -17.41 -2.52
C VAL A 142 -8.74 -18.45 -1.44
N ALA A 143 -8.99 -19.73 -1.68
CA ALA A 143 -8.71 -20.80 -0.73
C ALA A 143 -7.20 -20.95 -0.43
N VAL A 144 -6.36 -20.97 -1.47
CA VAL A 144 -4.90 -21.12 -1.34
C VAL A 144 -4.28 -19.93 -0.65
N LEU A 145 -4.62 -18.71 -1.08
CA LEU A 145 -4.12 -17.48 -0.46
C LEU A 145 -4.64 -17.34 0.98
N GLY A 146 -5.92 -17.65 1.21
CA GLY A 146 -6.52 -17.64 2.54
C GLY A 146 -5.83 -18.61 3.49
N ALA A 147 -5.60 -19.86 3.06
CA ALA A 147 -4.88 -20.85 3.86
C ALA A 147 -3.42 -20.42 4.13
N SER A 148 -2.74 -19.86 3.14
CA SER A 148 -1.37 -19.36 3.30
C SER A 148 -1.29 -18.23 4.33
N VAL A 149 -2.24 -17.29 4.27
CA VAL A 149 -2.34 -16.18 5.25
C VAL A 149 -2.75 -16.71 6.63
N ALA A 150 -3.65 -17.69 6.72
CA ALA A 150 -4.04 -18.30 7.99
C ALA A 150 -2.85 -18.94 8.70
N VAL A 151 -2.04 -19.73 7.97
CA VAL A 151 -0.81 -20.32 8.50
C VAL A 151 0.21 -19.25 8.87
N GLY A 152 0.45 -18.27 8.00
CA GLY A 152 1.43 -17.18 8.22
C GLY A 152 1.07 -16.30 9.42
N LEU A 153 -0.17 -15.82 9.53
CA LEU A 153 -0.64 -15.03 10.65
C LEU A 153 -0.62 -15.82 11.96
N THR A 154 -1.02 -17.09 11.93
CA THR A 154 -0.95 -17.95 13.13
C THR A 154 0.50 -18.14 13.58
N ALA A 155 1.43 -18.36 12.64
CA ALA A 155 2.85 -18.48 12.94
C ALA A 155 3.42 -17.22 13.62
N LEU A 156 2.99 -16.05 13.15
CA LEU A 156 3.46 -14.75 13.65
C LEU A 156 2.83 -14.33 14.98
N THR A 157 1.54 -14.69 15.22
CA THR A 157 0.78 -14.22 16.38
C THR A 157 0.85 -15.16 17.58
N SER A 158 0.48 -16.42 17.36
CA SER A 158 0.31 -17.45 18.42
C SER A 158 1.34 -18.56 18.36
N GLY A 159 2.07 -18.66 17.22
CA GLY A 159 2.94 -19.79 16.90
C GLY A 159 2.16 -21.00 16.39
N LEU A 160 2.78 -21.79 15.49
CA LEU A 160 2.15 -22.99 14.89
C LEU A 160 1.88 -24.13 15.87
N ARG A 161 2.41 -24.04 17.10
CA ARG A 161 2.13 -25.02 18.18
C ARG A 161 0.73 -24.84 18.77
N ASP A 162 0.13 -23.64 18.66
CA ASP A 162 -1.27 -23.41 19.07
C ASP A 162 -2.21 -23.97 17.98
N ARG A 163 -2.52 -25.27 18.13
CA ARG A 163 -3.43 -25.95 17.19
C ARG A 163 -4.82 -25.33 17.15
N ARG A 164 -5.30 -24.74 18.27
CA ARG A 164 -6.62 -24.10 18.31
C ARG A 164 -6.67 -22.80 17.51
N ALA A 165 -5.61 -21.99 17.60
CA ALA A 165 -5.50 -20.81 16.77
C ALA A 165 -5.44 -21.15 15.28
N LEU A 166 -4.68 -22.20 14.91
CA LEU A 166 -4.60 -22.66 13.53
C LEU A 166 -5.94 -23.24 13.02
N THR A 167 -6.62 -24.07 13.83
CA THR A 167 -7.96 -24.59 13.47
C THR A 167 -8.98 -23.48 13.33
N ALA A 168 -9.04 -22.50 14.23
CA ALA A 168 -9.92 -21.35 14.11
C ALA A 168 -9.65 -20.56 12.82
N ALA A 169 -8.38 -20.32 12.50
CA ALA A 169 -7.96 -19.65 11.27
C ALA A 169 -8.39 -20.41 10.01
N LEU A 170 -8.15 -21.73 9.96
CA LEU A 170 -8.54 -22.57 8.82
C LEU A 170 -10.05 -22.75 8.68
N ILE A 171 -10.80 -22.84 9.79
CA ILE A 171 -12.27 -22.82 9.77
C ILE A 171 -12.76 -21.50 9.18
N THR A 172 -12.15 -20.37 9.56
CA THR A 172 -12.50 -19.07 9.00
C THR A 172 -12.27 -19.02 7.48
N VAL A 173 -11.16 -19.58 7.00
CA VAL A 173 -10.94 -19.74 5.55
C VAL A 173 -12.01 -20.61 4.91
N GLY A 174 -12.34 -21.77 5.53
CA GLY A 174 -13.38 -22.67 5.04
C GLY A 174 -14.76 -21.99 4.92
N ILE A 175 -15.14 -21.20 5.92
CA ILE A 175 -16.37 -20.38 5.88
C ILE A 175 -16.28 -19.38 4.73
N GLY A 176 -15.16 -18.67 4.57
CA GLY A 176 -14.96 -17.74 3.47
C GLY A 176 -15.12 -18.44 2.12
N VAL A 177 -14.47 -19.58 1.92
CA VAL A 177 -14.58 -20.34 0.67
C VAL A 177 -16.03 -20.82 0.43
N ALA A 178 -16.74 -21.27 1.45
CA ALA A 178 -18.15 -21.65 1.35
C ALA A 178 -19.06 -20.45 0.97
N LEU A 179 -18.74 -19.26 1.49
CA LEU A 179 -19.45 -18.03 1.20
C LEU A 179 -18.99 -17.33 -0.09
N TYR A 180 -18.07 -17.89 -0.84
CA TYR A 180 -17.49 -17.26 -2.02
C TYR A 180 -18.56 -16.81 -3.03
N TYR A 181 -19.45 -17.71 -3.46
CA TYR A 181 -20.51 -17.37 -4.41
C TYR A 181 -21.55 -16.41 -3.85
N PRO A 182 -22.10 -16.61 -2.64
CA PRO A 182 -22.97 -15.62 -2.00
C PRO A 182 -22.35 -14.23 -1.91
N MET A 183 -21.04 -14.14 -1.59
CA MET A 183 -20.35 -12.87 -1.52
C MET A 183 -20.17 -12.19 -2.89
N GLN A 184 -20.02 -12.95 -3.98
CA GLN A 184 -20.01 -12.37 -5.32
C GLN A 184 -21.35 -11.69 -5.68
N TYR A 185 -22.49 -12.26 -5.24
CA TYR A 185 -23.78 -11.61 -5.38
C TYR A 185 -23.91 -10.35 -4.50
N ALA A 186 -23.42 -10.42 -3.25
CA ALA A 186 -23.40 -9.26 -2.36
C ALA A 186 -22.53 -8.13 -2.94
N PHE A 187 -21.36 -8.46 -3.49
CA PHE A 187 -20.51 -7.48 -4.18
C PHE A 187 -21.18 -6.91 -5.45
N ALA A 188 -21.92 -7.71 -6.21
CA ALA A 188 -22.64 -7.21 -7.38
C ALA A 188 -23.71 -6.17 -7.01
N ALA A 189 -24.30 -6.26 -5.81
CA ALA A 189 -25.28 -5.33 -5.29
C ALA A 189 -24.67 -4.05 -4.66
N VAL A 190 -23.33 -3.93 -4.60
CA VAL A 190 -22.67 -2.76 -4.03
C VAL A 190 -22.90 -1.53 -4.90
N THR A 191 -23.46 -0.48 -4.28
CA THR A 191 -23.69 0.82 -4.92
C THR A 191 -22.86 1.95 -4.33
N GLY A 192 -22.08 1.68 -3.29
CA GLY A 192 -21.25 2.70 -2.65
C GLY A 192 -20.24 2.12 -1.65
N THR A 193 -19.22 2.91 -1.37
CA THR A 193 -18.06 2.53 -0.52
C THR A 193 -18.50 2.11 0.90
N ALA A 194 -19.54 2.71 1.46
CA ALA A 194 -20.05 2.36 2.79
C ALA A 194 -20.44 0.88 2.90
N MET A 195 -21.01 0.29 1.84
CA MET A 195 -21.41 -1.12 1.83
C MET A 195 -20.17 -2.04 1.88
N ILE A 196 -19.05 -1.66 1.25
CA ILE A 196 -17.80 -2.41 1.32
C ILE A 196 -17.26 -2.42 2.76
N PHE A 197 -17.29 -1.28 3.45
CA PHE A 197 -16.91 -1.23 4.87
C PHE A 197 -17.82 -2.10 5.75
N LEU A 198 -19.14 -2.12 5.50
CA LEU A 198 -20.06 -3.00 6.22
C LEU A 198 -19.75 -4.49 5.98
N LEU A 199 -19.46 -4.88 4.75
CA LEU A 199 -19.03 -6.26 4.43
C LEU A 199 -17.70 -6.61 5.13
N GLY A 200 -16.75 -5.67 5.19
CA GLY A 200 -15.50 -5.84 5.95
C GLY A 200 -15.74 -6.01 7.46
N LEU A 201 -16.64 -5.22 8.04
CA LEU A 201 -17.03 -5.35 9.45
C LEU A 201 -17.74 -6.71 9.70
N ALA A 202 -18.60 -7.14 8.78
CA ALA A 202 -19.23 -8.45 8.86
C ALA A 202 -18.21 -9.59 8.82
N ALA A 203 -17.21 -9.51 7.94
CA ALA A 203 -16.11 -10.46 7.90
C ALA A 203 -15.34 -10.52 9.23
N ILE A 204 -15.01 -9.36 9.81
CA ILE A 204 -14.35 -9.27 11.12
C ILE A 204 -15.24 -9.93 12.19
N ALA A 205 -16.54 -9.65 12.20
CA ALA A 205 -17.47 -10.23 13.16
C ALA A 205 -17.54 -11.75 13.06
N VAL A 206 -17.57 -12.30 11.85
CA VAL A 206 -17.50 -13.76 11.60
C VAL A 206 -16.18 -14.33 12.15
N GLY A 207 -15.04 -13.70 11.87
CA GLY A 207 -13.75 -14.13 12.39
C GLY A 207 -13.68 -14.09 13.92
N LEU A 208 -14.20 -13.02 14.55
CA LEU A 208 -14.29 -12.92 16.01
C LEU A 208 -15.16 -14.04 16.60
N LEU A 209 -16.31 -14.33 15.99
CA LEU A 209 -17.21 -15.39 16.40
C LEU A 209 -16.56 -16.78 16.31
N VAL A 210 -15.91 -17.08 15.18
CA VAL A 210 -15.19 -18.35 15.00
C VAL A 210 -14.07 -18.50 16.04
N GLY A 211 -13.27 -17.44 16.23
CA GLY A 211 -12.22 -17.42 17.23
C GLY A 211 -12.75 -17.56 18.68
N TRP A 212 -13.94 -17.05 18.94
CA TRP A 212 -14.61 -17.23 20.25
C TRP A 212 -15.12 -18.65 20.46
N LEU A 213 -15.75 -19.27 19.44
CA LEU A 213 -16.31 -20.62 19.51
C LEU A 213 -15.22 -21.70 19.60
N VAL A 214 -14.16 -21.59 18.83
CA VAL A 214 -13.06 -22.56 18.78
C VAL A 214 -12.01 -22.28 19.84
N GLY A 215 -12.00 -21.05 20.39
CA GLY A 215 -10.99 -20.56 21.29
C GLY A 215 -10.90 -21.34 22.59
N GLY A 216 -9.65 -21.48 23.12
CA GLY A 216 -9.32 -22.08 24.40
C GLY A 216 -9.05 -21.03 25.49
N PRO A 217 -8.06 -21.27 26.37
CA PRO A 217 -7.67 -20.35 27.43
C PRO A 217 -7.31 -18.96 26.92
N ASP A 218 -6.64 -18.86 25.77
CA ASP A 218 -6.21 -17.59 25.14
C ASP A 218 -7.20 -17.09 24.07
N ARG A 219 -8.51 -17.13 24.36
CA ARG A 219 -9.59 -16.74 23.42
C ARG A 219 -9.32 -15.42 22.72
N ARG A 220 -8.82 -14.40 23.42
CA ARG A 220 -8.58 -13.07 22.84
C ARG A 220 -7.55 -13.09 21.69
N ALA A 221 -6.49 -13.85 21.84
CA ALA A 221 -5.47 -14.01 20.80
C ALA A 221 -6.04 -14.75 19.59
N GLN A 222 -6.83 -15.80 19.82
CA GLN A 222 -7.46 -16.61 18.78
C GLN A 222 -8.55 -15.83 18.02
N MET A 223 -9.39 -15.06 18.73
CA MET A 223 -10.37 -14.14 18.13
C MET A 223 -9.70 -13.11 17.21
N ARG A 224 -8.63 -12.48 17.70
CA ARG A 224 -7.87 -11.50 16.90
C ARG A 224 -7.25 -12.15 15.65
N ASN A 225 -6.64 -13.34 15.79
CA ASN A 225 -6.05 -14.05 14.66
C ASN A 225 -7.10 -14.43 13.62
N ALA A 226 -8.24 -15.01 14.03
CA ALA A 226 -9.33 -15.40 13.15
C ALA A 226 -9.98 -14.16 12.47
N ALA A 227 -10.12 -13.02 13.18
CA ALA A 227 -10.61 -11.78 12.61
C ALA A 227 -9.67 -11.22 11.53
N LEU A 228 -8.36 -11.26 11.74
CA LEU A 228 -7.38 -10.86 10.72
C LEU A 228 -7.42 -11.78 9.50
N VAL A 229 -7.57 -13.07 9.71
CA VAL A 229 -7.73 -14.05 8.61
C VAL A 229 -9.03 -13.81 7.85
N ALA A 230 -10.15 -13.56 8.55
CA ALA A 230 -11.43 -13.26 7.91
C ALA A 230 -11.35 -11.98 7.05
N LEU A 231 -10.71 -10.95 7.58
CA LEU A 231 -10.49 -9.71 6.84
C LEU A 231 -9.61 -9.93 5.60
N ALA A 232 -8.56 -10.75 5.71
CA ALA A 232 -7.70 -11.09 4.58
C ALA A 232 -8.44 -11.90 3.51
N VAL A 233 -9.24 -12.90 3.90
CA VAL A 233 -10.05 -13.71 2.97
C VAL A 233 -11.11 -12.83 2.30
N GLY A 234 -11.79 -11.96 3.05
CA GLY A 234 -12.72 -10.97 2.49
C GLY A 234 -12.01 -10.02 1.51
N GLY A 235 -10.79 -9.60 1.84
CA GLY A 235 -9.94 -8.81 0.95
C GLY A 235 -9.58 -9.53 -0.36
N PHE A 236 -9.27 -10.83 -0.32
CA PHE A 236 -9.03 -11.62 -1.53
C PHE A 236 -10.29 -11.75 -2.40
N MET A 237 -11.47 -11.92 -1.80
CA MET A 237 -12.73 -11.93 -2.54
C MET A 237 -13.04 -10.57 -3.16
N PHE A 238 -12.75 -9.48 -2.45
CA PHE A 238 -12.86 -8.12 -2.99
C PHE A 238 -11.92 -7.92 -4.19
N VAL A 239 -10.67 -8.33 -4.08
CA VAL A 239 -9.69 -8.27 -5.18
C VAL A 239 -10.17 -9.11 -6.37
N ASP A 240 -10.67 -10.34 -6.12
CA ASP A 240 -11.24 -11.18 -7.18
C ASP A 240 -12.43 -10.50 -7.88
N ARG A 241 -13.29 -9.80 -7.12
CA ARG A 241 -14.39 -9.01 -7.71
C ARG A 241 -13.88 -7.90 -8.63
N VAL A 242 -12.89 -7.14 -8.18
CA VAL A 242 -12.26 -6.09 -8.99
C VAL A 242 -11.61 -6.67 -10.26
N MET A 243 -10.92 -7.80 -10.13
CA MET A 243 -10.31 -8.52 -11.25
C MET A 243 -11.34 -8.94 -12.31
N ARG A 244 -12.48 -9.48 -11.90
CA ARG A 244 -13.58 -9.91 -12.82
C ARG A 244 -14.21 -8.76 -13.58
N VAL A 245 -14.15 -7.55 -13.06
CA VAL A 245 -14.65 -6.34 -13.74
C VAL A 245 -13.66 -5.84 -14.80
N TRP A 246 -12.40 -6.28 -14.72
CA TRP A 246 -11.33 -5.83 -15.60
C TRP A 246 -11.66 -5.97 -17.08
N GLN A 247 -12.18 -7.12 -17.51
CA GLN A 247 -12.54 -7.38 -18.91
C GLN A 247 -13.67 -6.45 -19.38
N THR A 248 -14.71 -6.26 -18.56
CA THR A 248 -15.81 -5.34 -18.86
C THR A 248 -15.32 -3.90 -18.99
N TYR A 249 -14.41 -3.48 -18.11
CA TYR A 249 -13.80 -2.16 -18.12
C TYR A 249 -12.88 -1.97 -19.32
N SER A 250 -11.94 -2.89 -19.56
CA SER A 250 -10.93 -2.76 -20.62
C SER A 250 -11.55 -2.79 -22.02
N ASN A 251 -12.65 -3.52 -22.20
CA ASN A 251 -13.37 -3.62 -23.47
C ASN A 251 -14.41 -2.50 -23.68
N ALA A 252 -14.61 -1.61 -22.72
CA ALA A 252 -15.48 -0.45 -22.92
C ALA A 252 -14.97 0.42 -24.07
N SER A 253 -15.89 0.93 -24.90
CA SER A 253 -15.55 1.72 -26.10
C SER A 253 -14.70 2.95 -25.81
N GLN A 254 -14.83 3.53 -24.62
CA GLN A 254 -14.09 4.69 -24.15
C GLN A 254 -12.64 4.32 -23.74
N ILE A 255 -12.42 3.09 -23.29
CA ILE A 255 -11.11 2.56 -22.84
C ILE A 255 -10.34 1.97 -24.03
N ASN A 256 -11.06 1.32 -24.95
CA ASN A 256 -10.50 0.79 -26.21
C ASN A 256 -9.24 -0.07 -26.02
N GLY A 257 -9.26 -1.00 -25.05
CA GLY A 257 -8.14 -1.92 -24.77
C GLY A 257 -6.93 -1.27 -24.08
N ARG A 258 -7.05 -0.03 -23.59
CA ARG A 258 -5.99 0.72 -22.89
C ARG A 258 -6.39 1.03 -21.46
N PRO A 259 -6.50 0.02 -20.58
CA PRO A 259 -7.08 0.17 -19.24
C PRO A 259 -6.27 1.02 -18.29
N ILE A 260 -4.96 1.17 -18.48
CA ILE A 260 -4.15 2.04 -17.61
C ILE A 260 -4.20 3.46 -18.15
N ALA A 261 -4.80 4.34 -17.39
CA ALA A 261 -5.01 5.73 -17.78
C ALA A 261 -3.69 6.50 -17.89
N THR A 262 -3.56 7.27 -18.95
CA THR A 262 -2.39 8.13 -19.20
C THR A 262 -2.64 9.58 -18.80
N ILE A 263 -3.91 10.00 -18.75
CA ILE A 263 -4.33 11.39 -18.51
C ILE A 263 -5.68 11.45 -17.81
N GLY A 264 -5.89 12.49 -17.03
CA GLY A 264 -7.18 12.77 -16.39
C GLY A 264 -7.36 12.08 -15.05
N SER A 265 -8.46 12.36 -14.39
CA SER A 265 -8.89 11.74 -13.13
C SER A 265 -10.04 10.73 -13.31
N GLN A 266 -10.64 10.71 -14.48
CA GLN A 266 -11.73 9.82 -14.89
C GLN A 266 -11.82 9.79 -16.42
N THR A 267 -12.32 8.69 -16.97
CA THR A 267 -12.56 8.57 -18.42
C THR A 267 -13.86 9.28 -18.81
N PRO A 268 -13.80 10.29 -19.71
CA PRO A 268 -14.99 11.00 -20.15
C PRO A 268 -16.00 10.09 -20.83
N GLY A 269 -17.28 10.19 -20.42
CA GLY A 269 -18.38 9.43 -21.03
C GLY A 269 -18.43 7.95 -20.64
N LEU A 270 -17.55 7.46 -19.80
CA LEU A 270 -17.64 6.10 -19.27
C LEU A 270 -18.85 5.99 -18.35
N SER A 271 -19.75 5.06 -18.68
CA SER A 271 -20.91 4.70 -17.86
C SER A 271 -20.80 3.23 -17.47
N GLY A 272 -21.21 2.90 -16.26
CA GLY A 272 -21.13 1.53 -15.75
C GLY A 272 -21.64 1.44 -14.31
N ASP A 273 -21.55 0.25 -13.76
CA ASP A 273 -21.85 0.03 -12.34
C ASP A 273 -20.79 0.65 -11.43
N TYR A 274 -21.01 0.55 -10.13
CA TYR A 274 -20.08 1.06 -9.11
C TYR A 274 -18.64 0.53 -9.32
N TRP A 275 -18.49 -0.72 -9.75
CA TRP A 275 -17.19 -1.38 -9.91
C TRP A 275 -16.41 -0.87 -11.11
N VAL A 276 -17.08 -0.66 -12.24
CA VAL A 276 -16.47 -0.09 -13.46
C VAL A 276 -15.97 1.33 -13.19
N THR A 277 -16.79 2.17 -12.55
CA THR A 277 -16.42 3.55 -12.22
C THR A 277 -15.32 3.62 -11.14
N THR A 278 -15.33 2.71 -10.17
CA THR A 278 -14.28 2.60 -9.15
C THR A 278 -12.96 2.14 -9.76
N LEU A 279 -13.01 1.16 -10.67
CA LEU A 279 -11.82 0.68 -11.38
C LEU A 279 -11.23 1.76 -12.28
N ASP A 280 -12.07 2.54 -12.96
CA ASP A 280 -11.64 3.70 -13.75
C ASP A 280 -10.89 4.72 -12.88
N THR A 281 -11.48 5.11 -11.75
CA THR A 281 -10.82 6.02 -10.80
C THR A 281 -9.48 5.44 -10.30
N PHE A 282 -9.45 4.13 -10.02
CA PHE A 282 -8.22 3.46 -9.57
C PHE A 282 -7.11 3.49 -10.64
N THR A 283 -7.43 3.17 -11.90
CA THR A 283 -6.44 3.15 -12.99
C THR A 283 -5.89 4.54 -13.30
N HIS A 284 -6.69 5.61 -13.10
CA HIS A 284 -6.22 6.99 -13.20
C HIS A 284 -5.36 7.39 -12.01
N LEU A 285 -5.66 6.89 -10.81
CA LEU A 285 -4.98 7.25 -9.56
C LEU A 285 -3.64 6.53 -9.37
N VAL A 286 -3.49 5.31 -9.90
CA VAL A 286 -2.37 4.42 -9.56
C VAL A 286 -1.00 4.99 -9.91
N LEU A 287 -0.80 5.47 -11.11
CA LEU A 287 0.53 5.98 -11.56
C LEU A 287 0.91 7.32 -10.91
N PRO A 288 0.02 8.33 -10.83
CA PRO A 288 0.30 9.55 -10.06
C PRO A 288 0.62 9.26 -8.60
N THR A 289 -0.13 8.32 -7.98
CA THR A 289 0.12 7.89 -6.60
C THR A 289 1.49 7.23 -6.45
N ILE A 290 1.87 6.32 -7.34
CA ILE A 290 3.19 5.69 -7.32
C ILE A 290 4.29 6.74 -7.47
N ALA A 291 4.13 7.71 -8.39
CA ALA A 291 5.11 8.78 -8.59
C ALA A 291 5.38 9.58 -7.31
N LEU A 292 4.32 10.02 -6.62
CA LEU A 292 4.42 10.74 -5.36
C LEU A 292 4.93 9.84 -4.23
N THR A 293 4.44 8.59 -4.17
CA THR A 293 4.84 7.62 -3.15
C THR A 293 6.33 7.33 -3.20
N LEU A 294 6.92 7.09 -4.37
CA LEU A 294 8.34 6.71 -4.50
C LEU A 294 9.28 7.76 -3.92
N ILE A 295 8.98 9.03 -4.11
CA ILE A 295 9.80 10.15 -3.62
C ILE A 295 9.69 10.24 -2.10
N SER A 296 8.46 10.27 -1.58
CA SER A 296 8.19 10.35 -0.14
C SER A 296 8.64 9.10 0.60
N PHE A 297 8.49 7.91 0.00
CA PHE A 297 8.97 6.63 0.52
C PHE A 297 10.47 6.64 0.79
N ALA A 298 11.26 7.14 -0.15
CA ALA A 298 12.72 7.24 0.02
C ALA A 298 13.08 8.10 1.24
N GLN A 299 12.38 9.21 1.43
CA GLN A 299 12.57 10.12 2.56
C GLN A 299 12.15 9.46 3.88
N TYR A 300 10.94 8.90 3.97
CA TYR A 300 10.44 8.27 5.19
C TYR A 300 11.22 7.02 5.59
N THR A 301 11.71 6.24 4.62
CA THR A 301 12.60 5.09 4.87
C THR A 301 13.88 5.54 5.56
N ARG A 302 14.51 6.60 5.07
CA ARG A 302 15.75 7.14 5.68
C ARG A 302 15.48 7.70 7.06
N TYR A 303 14.43 8.49 7.26
CA TYR A 303 14.06 9.02 8.58
C TYR A 303 13.75 7.92 9.58
N SER A 304 12.93 6.94 9.20
CA SER A 304 12.59 5.83 10.07
C SER A 304 13.82 5.02 10.49
N ARG A 305 14.72 4.76 9.51
CA ARG A 305 15.97 4.05 9.77
C ARG A 305 16.89 4.82 10.70
N SER A 306 17.18 6.08 10.42
CA SER A 306 18.10 6.89 11.22
C SER A 306 17.56 7.09 12.65
N SER A 307 16.29 7.44 12.78
CA SER A 307 15.66 7.64 14.10
C SER A 307 15.64 6.36 14.94
N LEU A 308 15.34 5.20 14.32
CA LEU A 308 15.39 3.94 15.07
C LEU A 308 16.80 3.58 15.51
N LEU A 309 17.81 3.76 14.67
CA LEU A 309 19.21 3.50 15.04
C LEU A 309 19.68 4.43 16.17
N GLU A 310 19.30 5.70 16.14
CA GLU A 310 19.62 6.66 17.22
C GLU A 310 19.00 6.22 18.54
N VAL A 311 17.70 5.88 18.53
CA VAL A 311 16.96 5.43 19.71
C VAL A 311 17.53 4.12 20.28
N MET A 312 17.90 3.17 19.42
CA MET A 312 18.48 1.88 19.85
C MET A 312 19.81 2.01 20.60
N ASN A 313 20.49 3.14 20.49
CA ASN A 313 21.74 3.44 21.19
C ASN A 313 21.54 4.19 22.51
N GLN A 314 20.31 4.55 22.89
CA GLN A 314 20.00 5.28 24.12
C GLN A 314 20.15 4.41 25.37
N ASP A 315 20.48 5.02 26.51
CA ASP A 315 20.74 4.32 27.76
C ASP A 315 19.53 3.57 28.31
N TYR A 316 18.30 4.10 28.11
CA TYR A 316 17.10 3.41 28.56
C TYR A 316 16.84 2.10 27.77
N ILE A 317 17.30 2.01 26.55
CA ILE A 317 17.26 0.77 25.75
C ILE A 317 18.28 -0.23 26.29
N ARG A 318 19.51 0.24 26.63
CA ARG A 318 20.52 -0.61 27.28
C ARG A 318 20.00 -1.14 28.61
N THR A 319 19.36 -0.28 29.41
CA THR A 319 18.72 -0.67 30.67
C THR A 319 17.62 -1.71 30.49
N ALA A 320 16.76 -1.55 29.44
CA ALA A 320 15.72 -2.53 29.16
C ALA A 320 16.29 -3.91 28.79
N ARG A 321 17.39 -3.95 28.01
CA ARG A 321 18.13 -5.17 27.70
C ARG A 321 18.79 -5.79 28.94
N ALA A 322 19.41 -4.97 29.80
CA ALA A 322 20.03 -5.42 31.04
C ALA A 322 19.02 -6.05 32.02
N LYS A 323 17.73 -5.62 31.96
CA LYS A 323 16.62 -6.23 32.71
C LYS A 323 16.13 -7.56 32.11
N GLY A 324 16.75 -8.06 31.07
CA GLY A 324 16.39 -9.35 30.43
C GLY A 324 15.11 -9.33 29.57
N LEU A 325 14.64 -8.15 29.18
CA LEU A 325 13.47 -8.08 28.31
C LEU A 325 13.77 -8.68 26.93
N PRO A 326 12.85 -9.46 26.32
CA PRO A 326 13.00 -9.98 24.98
C PRO A 326 13.23 -8.86 23.96
N GLU A 327 14.15 -9.04 23.00
CA GLU A 327 14.50 -8.01 22.00
C GLU A 327 13.29 -7.49 21.23
N ARG A 328 12.28 -8.33 20.96
CA ARG A 328 11.02 -7.91 20.36
C ARG A 328 10.27 -6.87 21.20
N VAL A 329 10.27 -7.04 22.52
CA VAL A 329 9.61 -6.08 23.45
C VAL A 329 10.42 -4.80 23.52
N VAL A 330 11.75 -4.88 23.60
CA VAL A 330 12.65 -3.72 23.57
C VAL A 330 12.42 -2.91 22.30
N THR A 331 12.42 -3.56 21.14
CA THR A 331 12.25 -2.91 19.85
C THR A 331 10.86 -2.29 19.70
N VAL A 332 9.79 -3.09 19.87
CA VAL A 332 8.42 -2.64 19.53
C VAL A 332 7.87 -1.68 20.59
N ARG A 333 8.07 -1.97 21.88
CA ARG A 333 7.44 -1.20 22.96
C ARG A 333 8.28 -0.01 23.42
N HIS A 334 9.61 -0.12 23.39
CA HIS A 334 10.51 0.90 23.93
C HIS A 334 11.19 1.73 22.83
N ALA A 335 11.68 1.10 21.74
CA ALA A 335 12.41 1.83 20.73
C ALA A 335 11.48 2.43 19.67
N LEU A 336 10.60 1.63 19.03
CA LEU A 336 9.79 2.05 17.90
C LEU A 336 8.89 3.25 18.23
N ARG A 337 8.25 3.25 19.39
CA ARG A 337 7.39 4.36 19.82
C ARG A 337 8.14 5.70 19.80
N ASN A 338 9.34 5.72 20.35
CA ASN A 338 10.16 6.94 20.43
C ASN A 338 10.78 7.29 19.07
N ALA A 339 11.14 6.28 18.27
CA ALA A 339 11.68 6.47 16.93
C ALA A 339 10.64 7.06 15.95
N LEU A 340 9.35 6.89 16.20
CA LEU A 340 8.28 7.44 15.35
C LEU A 340 7.94 8.91 15.66
N ILE A 341 8.41 9.49 16.77
CA ILE A 341 8.12 10.88 17.15
C ILE A 341 8.54 11.87 16.04
N PRO A 342 9.78 11.82 15.49
CA PRO A 342 10.17 12.73 14.43
C PRO A 342 9.33 12.58 13.16
N LEU A 343 8.90 11.34 12.81
CA LEU A 343 8.04 11.11 11.68
C LEU A 343 6.65 11.71 11.87
N ALA A 344 6.10 11.56 13.09
CA ALA A 344 4.81 12.14 13.45
C ALA A 344 4.77 13.67 13.28
N THR A 345 5.94 14.33 13.37
CA THR A 345 6.08 15.76 13.11
C THR A 345 6.18 16.09 11.62
N ILE A 346 6.98 15.30 10.89
CA ILE A 346 7.28 15.58 9.48
C ILE A 346 6.07 15.29 8.59
N VAL A 347 5.34 14.19 8.83
CA VAL A 347 4.25 13.73 7.96
C VAL A 347 3.14 14.78 7.76
N PRO A 348 2.58 15.44 8.78
CA PRO A 348 1.55 16.46 8.58
C PRO A 348 2.05 17.67 7.77
N LEU A 349 3.30 18.08 8.00
CA LEU A 349 3.93 19.17 7.25
C LEU A 349 4.14 18.79 5.77
N ASP A 350 4.63 17.56 5.53
CA ASP A 350 4.81 17.06 4.17
C ASP A 350 3.49 17.00 3.40
N ILE A 351 2.38 16.58 4.04
CA ILE A 351 1.05 16.62 3.42
C ILE A 351 0.73 18.02 2.93
N ALA A 352 0.94 19.04 3.76
CA ALA A 352 0.70 20.43 3.38
C ALA A 352 1.62 20.90 2.25
N TYR A 353 2.89 20.50 2.26
CA TYR A 353 3.85 20.81 1.19
C TYR A 353 3.55 20.08 -0.11
N ILE A 354 3.15 18.82 -0.06
CA ILE A 354 2.81 18.03 -1.26
C ILE A 354 1.57 18.62 -1.95
N PHE A 355 0.63 19.19 -1.19
CA PHE A 355 -0.50 19.92 -1.76
C PHE A 355 -0.03 21.08 -2.68
N GLY A 356 1.05 21.79 -2.28
CA GLY A 356 1.70 22.79 -3.12
C GLY A 356 2.61 22.19 -4.20
N GLY A 357 3.23 21.04 -3.95
CA GLY A 357 4.25 20.42 -4.80
C GLY A 357 3.76 19.36 -5.79
N ALA A 358 2.53 18.88 -5.67
CA ALA A 358 1.96 17.91 -6.62
C ALA A 358 1.67 18.51 -8.01
N ILE A 359 1.84 19.82 -8.20
CA ILE A 359 1.58 20.56 -9.45
C ILE A 359 2.19 19.87 -10.66
N ILE A 360 3.44 19.45 -10.56
CA ILE A 360 4.17 18.84 -11.68
C ILE A 360 3.59 17.47 -12.00
N THR A 361 3.31 16.67 -11.00
CA THR A 361 2.70 15.33 -11.16
C THR A 361 1.28 15.45 -11.72
N GLU A 362 0.48 16.37 -11.17
CA GLU A 362 -0.86 16.65 -11.68
C GLU A 362 -0.83 17.07 -13.17
N ARG A 363 0.13 17.93 -13.54
CA ARG A 363 0.29 18.36 -14.95
C ARG A 363 0.69 17.21 -15.88
N ILE A 364 1.62 16.35 -15.48
CA ILE A 364 2.09 15.23 -16.32
C ILE A 364 0.97 14.22 -16.58
N PHE A 365 0.16 13.94 -15.57
CA PHE A 365 -0.98 13.03 -15.67
C PHE A 365 -2.29 13.75 -16.03
N SER A 366 -2.25 15.07 -16.27
CA SER A 366 -3.46 15.89 -16.51
C SER A 366 -4.54 15.68 -15.44
N TRP A 367 -4.10 15.48 -14.19
CA TRP A 367 -4.97 15.29 -13.05
C TRP A 367 -5.67 16.61 -12.69
N SER A 368 -7.00 16.59 -12.60
CA SER A 368 -7.79 17.80 -12.34
C SER A 368 -7.74 18.19 -10.85
N GLY A 369 -6.58 18.65 -10.39
CA GLY A 369 -6.33 19.06 -9.01
C GLY A 369 -6.05 20.53 -8.83
N MET A 370 -5.63 20.89 -7.62
CA MET A 370 -5.30 22.25 -7.21
C MET A 370 -4.10 22.83 -7.98
N GLY A 371 -3.09 22.01 -8.28
CA GLY A 371 -1.91 22.45 -9.02
C GLY A 371 -2.21 22.75 -10.48
N THR A 372 -3.04 21.95 -11.14
CA THR A 372 -3.50 22.23 -12.52
C THR A 372 -4.40 23.46 -12.56
N LEU A 373 -5.27 23.64 -11.57
CA LEU A 373 -6.08 24.86 -11.43
C LEU A 373 -5.19 26.09 -11.28
N PHE A 374 -4.19 26.06 -10.42
CA PHE A 374 -3.23 27.14 -10.21
C PHE A 374 -2.48 27.52 -11.51
N LEU A 375 -1.90 26.53 -12.20
CA LEU A 375 -1.17 26.78 -13.44
C LEU A 375 -2.06 27.36 -14.55
N LYS A 376 -3.27 26.85 -14.70
CA LYS A 376 -4.23 27.39 -15.66
C LYS A 376 -4.60 28.83 -15.36
N SER A 377 -4.88 29.14 -14.08
CA SER A 377 -5.23 30.48 -13.64
C SER A 377 -4.06 31.47 -13.78
N LEU A 378 -2.82 31.00 -13.59
CA LEU A 378 -1.63 31.78 -13.81
C LEU A 378 -1.46 32.15 -15.30
N GLN A 379 -1.70 31.18 -16.21
CA GLN A 379 -1.62 31.42 -17.66
C GLN A 379 -2.69 32.37 -18.18
N THR A 380 -3.87 32.37 -17.54
CA THR A 380 -4.99 33.25 -17.91
C THR A 380 -5.00 34.57 -17.12
N ALA A 381 -4.00 34.78 -16.22
CA ALA A 381 -3.93 35.93 -15.31
C ALA A 381 -5.20 36.13 -14.44
N ASP A 382 -5.89 35.01 -14.08
CA ASP A 382 -7.07 35.03 -13.22
C ASP A 382 -6.66 34.97 -11.75
N ALA A 383 -6.70 36.13 -11.09
CA ALA A 383 -6.28 36.29 -9.70
C ALA A 383 -7.17 35.52 -8.68
N ASN A 384 -8.45 35.31 -8.98
CA ASN A 384 -9.38 34.73 -8.01
C ASN A 384 -9.05 33.27 -7.65
N PRO A 385 -8.84 32.33 -8.61
CA PRO A 385 -8.40 30.98 -8.27
C PRO A 385 -6.99 30.94 -7.69
N ILE A 386 -6.09 31.84 -8.09
CA ILE A 386 -4.73 31.94 -7.53
C ILE A 386 -4.80 32.27 -6.05
N MET A 387 -5.58 33.28 -5.66
CA MET A 387 -5.78 33.62 -4.23
C MET A 387 -6.44 32.47 -3.47
N GLY A 388 -7.43 31.79 -4.09
CA GLY A 388 -8.06 30.61 -3.53
C GLY A 388 -7.07 29.46 -3.29
N TYR A 389 -6.14 29.24 -4.21
CA TYR A 389 -5.06 28.26 -4.08
C TYR A 389 -4.17 28.56 -2.86
N PHE A 390 -3.68 29.80 -2.71
CA PHE A 390 -2.85 30.19 -1.58
C PHE A 390 -3.61 30.13 -0.24
N LEU A 391 -4.90 30.49 -0.24
CA LEU A 391 -5.74 30.40 0.95
C LEU A 391 -5.86 28.94 1.42
N VAL A 392 -6.13 28.00 0.50
CA VAL A 392 -6.22 26.57 0.82
C VAL A 392 -4.89 26.03 1.35
N ILE A 393 -3.78 26.30 0.69
CA ILE A 393 -2.46 25.84 1.15
C ILE A 393 -2.10 26.44 2.50
N GLY A 394 -2.30 27.75 2.69
CA GLY A 394 -2.06 28.42 3.98
C GLY A 394 -2.90 27.81 5.11
N THR A 395 -4.18 27.53 4.83
CA THR A 395 -5.07 26.85 5.79
C THR A 395 -4.57 25.44 6.11
N MET A 396 -4.17 24.66 5.09
CA MET A 396 -3.62 23.32 5.30
C MET A 396 -2.33 23.32 6.12
N LEU A 397 -1.44 24.30 5.90
CA LEU A 397 -0.22 24.48 6.71
C LEU A 397 -0.53 24.78 8.17
N VAL A 398 -1.49 25.67 8.44
CA VAL A 398 -1.93 25.96 9.82
C VAL A 398 -2.52 24.73 10.47
N LEU A 399 -3.40 24.01 9.77
CA LEU A 399 -3.99 22.77 10.27
C LEU A 399 -2.93 21.69 10.52
N ALA A 400 -1.93 21.56 9.63
CA ALA A 400 -0.82 20.63 9.82
C ALA A 400 -0.03 20.93 11.09
N ASN A 401 0.28 22.21 11.37
CA ASN A 401 0.95 22.61 12.61
C ASN A 401 0.11 22.27 13.85
N VAL A 402 -1.20 22.55 13.83
CA VAL A 402 -2.09 22.17 14.93
C VAL A 402 -2.08 20.65 15.16
N VAL A 403 -2.11 19.86 14.09
CA VAL A 403 -2.02 18.39 14.18
C VAL A 403 -0.68 17.97 14.78
N VAL A 404 0.44 18.59 14.38
CA VAL A 404 1.75 18.32 14.98
C VAL A 404 1.77 18.63 16.48
N ASP A 405 1.22 19.76 16.89
CA ASP A 405 1.15 20.15 18.32
C ASP A 405 0.28 19.16 19.11
N LEU A 406 -0.84 18.72 18.57
CA LEU A 406 -1.68 17.69 19.20
C LEU A 406 -0.95 16.34 19.31
N ILE A 407 -0.16 15.96 18.30
CA ILE A 407 0.65 14.74 18.35
C ILE A 407 1.73 14.85 19.41
N TYR A 408 2.41 15.99 19.53
CA TYR A 408 3.37 16.23 20.58
C TYR A 408 2.73 16.13 21.97
N ALA A 409 1.60 16.80 22.19
CA ALA A 409 0.87 16.73 23.45
C ALA A 409 0.41 15.31 23.81
N ALA A 410 0.16 14.46 22.79
CA ALA A 410 -0.22 13.06 23.01
C ALA A 410 0.99 12.13 23.28
N LEU A 411 2.14 12.39 22.64
CA LEU A 411 3.32 11.54 22.70
C LEU A 411 4.26 11.91 23.87
N ASP A 412 4.36 13.21 24.22
CA ASP A 412 5.22 13.69 25.30
C ASP A 412 4.38 14.15 26.51
N PRO A 413 4.28 13.30 27.58
CA PRO A 413 3.55 13.67 28.79
C PRO A 413 4.15 14.86 29.55
N ARG A 414 5.40 15.23 29.27
CA ARG A 414 6.09 16.34 29.98
C ARG A 414 5.52 17.71 29.55
N ILE A 415 4.97 17.82 28.36
CA ILE A 415 4.33 19.04 27.84
C ILE A 415 3.00 19.30 28.58
N ARG A 416 2.31 18.22 29.04
CA ARG A 416 1.05 18.33 29.80
C ARG A 416 1.15 18.93 31.19
N VAL A 417 2.33 18.97 31.77
CA VAL A 417 2.52 19.40 33.18
C VAL A 417 2.71 20.93 33.29
N ASN A 418 2.99 21.61 32.19
CA ASN A 418 3.27 23.06 32.17
C ASN A 418 2.19 23.89 31.42
N ALA A 419 1.04 23.32 31.12
CA ALA A 419 -0.17 23.98 30.66
C ALA A 419 -1.28 23.84 31.71
#